data_11f496a746fb2085615d5e20588a85e4
#
_entry.id   11f496a746fb2085615d5e20588a85e4
#
_cell.length_a   1.000
_cell.length_b   1.000
_cell.length_c   1.000
_cell.angle_alpha   90.00
_cell.angle_beta   90.00
_cell.angle_gamma   90.00
#
_symmetry.space_group_name_H-M   'P 1'
#
loop_
_entity.id
_entity.type
_entity.pdbx_description
1 polymer ?
#
loop_
_entity_poly.entity_id
_entity_poly.type
_entity_poly.pdbx_seq_one_letter_code
_entity_poly.pdbx_strand_id
1 'polypeptide(L)'
;MQLEVRNLSVAIHRRPIVSGVSLTVDNGEFVGMLGPNGCGKSTTLRAIYRLNRKYSGLIMWDGKDEHTITQKEFARRVAVASQFNDIAFDFTVREVVLMGRAPHMGMLTRETDSDQEIVAQSLDMVDMAHFSDRSFASLSGGEKQRVILARALAQKPEFLILDEPTNHLDIKHQLQTLAIARDLGISCLAALHDLAMASRFVDRVYLMKAGSVVASGPVGEVVTSERIHEVYDVEARVTPAGPAGDDWDGGLTVAYRYPQRVR
;
A
#
# COMPACT_ATOMS: atom_id res chain seq x y z
N MET A 1 -12.11 -8.23 5.58
CA MET A 1 -11.12 -9.32 5.46
C MET A 1 -9.96 -9.04 6.39
N GLN A 2 -9.59 -10.01 7.25
CA GLN A 2 -8.48 -9.88 8.21
C GLN A 2 -7.22 -10.55 7.69
N LEU A 3 -6.07 -9.93 7.95
CA LEU A 3 -4.74 -10.51 7.70
C LEU A 3 -4.02 -10.76 9.03
N GLU A 4 -3.42 -11.93 9.17
CA GLU A 4 -2.50 -12.23 10.27
C GLU A 4 -1.21 -12.84 9.70
N VAL A 5 -0.08 -12.27 10.09
CA VAL A 5 1.26 -12.74 9.73
C VAL A 5 2.02 -13.07 11.01
N ARG A 6 2.60 -14.26 11.11
CA ARG A 6 3.37 -14.74 12.27
C ARG A 6 4.77 -15.17 11.87
N ASN A 7 5.78 -14.54 12.46
CA ASN A 7 7.20 -14.89 12.33
C ASN A 7 7.67 -15.00 10.86
N LEU A 8 7.17 -14.12 9.99
CA LEU A 8 7.54 -14.11 8.57
C LEU A 8 9.02 -13.79 8.41
N SER A 9 9.74 -14.67 7.72
CA SER A 9 11.13 -14.43 7.34
C SER A 9 11.34 -14.73 5.86
N VAL A 10 12.05 -13.82 5.18
CA VAL A 10 12.31 -13.89 3.74
C VAL A 10 13.79 -13.67 3.49
N ALA A 11 14.40 -14.57 2.70
CA ALA A 11 15.77 -14.42 2.21
C ALA A 11 15.79 -14.31 0.68
N ILE A 12 16.61 -13.40 0.15
CA ILE A 12 16.85 -13.21 -1.28
C ILE A 12 18.35 -13.52 -1.53
N HIS A 13 18.62 -14.45 -2.44
CA HIS A 13 20.00 -14.91 -2.70
C HIS A 13 20.76 -15.28 -1.41
N ARG A 14 20.11 -16.00 -0.48
CA ARG A 14 20.62 -16.41 0.84
C ARG A 14 20.89 -15.24 1.82
N ARG A 15 20.56 -14.00 1.48
CA ARG A 15 20.66 -12.86 2.38
C ARG A 15 19.31 -12.67 3.08
N PRO A 16 19.24 -12.67 4.41
CA PRO A 16 18.01 -12.36 5.13
C PRO A 16 17.62 -10.90 4.87
N ILE A 17 16.41 -10.68 4.39
CA ILE A 17 15.83 -9.35 4.13
C ILE A 17 14.74 -9.04 5.13
N VAL A 18 13.97 -10.05 5.52
CA VAL A 18 12.91 -9.96 6.53
C VAL A 18 13.15 -11.04 7.55
N SER A 19 13.07 -10.72 8.83
CA SER A 19 13.40 -11.63 9.94
C SER A 19 12.34 -11.55 11.04
N GLY A 20 11.51 -12.58 11.16
CA GLY A 20 10.54 -12.77 12.25
C GLY A 20 9.44 -11.70 12.30
N VAL A 21 9.04 -11.10 11.18
CA VAL A 21 7.97 -10.08 11.13
C VAL A 21 6.63 -10.72 11.49
N SER A 22 5.96 -10.15 12.49
CA SER A 22 4.58 -10.47 12.84
C SER A 22 3.74 -9.20 12.78
N LEU A 23 2.59 -9.27 12.12
CA LEU A 23 1.66 -8.16 12.00
C LEU A 23 0.22 -8.68 11.82
N THR A 24 -0.72 -7.83 12.13
CA THR A 24 -2.15 -8.06 11.87
C THR A 24 -2.76 -6.83 11.20
N VAL A 25 -3.80 -7.05 10.41
CA VAL A 25 -4.69 -6.00 9.89
C VAL A 25 -6.10 -6.48 10.13
N ASP A 26 -6.84 -5.76 10.94
CA ASP A 26 -8.22 -6.10 11.28
C ASP A 26 -9.20 -5.67 10.18
N ASN A 27 -10.46 -6.16 10.27
CA ASN A 27 -11.48 -5.82 9.28
C ASN A 27 -11.73 -4.31 9.23
N GLY A 28 -11.59 -3.72 8.04
CA GLY A 28 -11.77 -2.28 7.82
C GLY A 28 -10.65 -1.40 8.36
N GLU A 29 -9.58 -1.98 8.90
CA GLU A 29 -8.43 -1.22 9.42
C GLU A 29 -7.48 -0.81 8.30
N PHE A 30 -6.99 0.41 8.35
CA PHE A 30 -5.92 0.90 7.48
C PHE A 30 -4.59 0.92 8.24
N VAL A 31 -3.70 -0.01 7.91
CA VAL A 31 -2.39 -0.19 8.56
C VAL A 31 -1.26 0.29 7.67
N GLY A 32 -0.35 1.07 8.23
CA GLY A 32 0.87 1.54 7.58
C GLY A 32 2.11 0.72 7.99
N MET A 33 2.94 0.38 7.03
CA MET A 33 4.32 -0.10 7.27
C MET A 33 5.26 1.06 7.01
N LEU A 34 5.98 1.50 8.05
CA LEU A 34 6.93 2.61 8.01
C LEU A 34 8.36 2.10 8.19
N GLY A 35 9.35 2.86 7.74
CA GLY A 35 10.77 2.54 7.90
C GLY A 35 11.60 3.01 6.71
N PRO A 36 12.93 3.07 6.84
CA PRO A 36 13.83 3.54 5.80
C PRO A 36 13.79 2.65 4.55
N ASN A 37 14.35 3.17 3.46
CA ASN A 37 14.50 2.38 2.23
C ASN A 37 15.36 1.16 2.49
N GLY A 38 14.96 0.01 1.92
CA GLY A 38 15.67 -1.26 2.09
C GLY A 38 15.42 -1.97 3.43
N CYS A 39 14.58 -1.45 4.34
CA CYS A 39 14.28 -2.13 5.61
C CYS A 39 13.39 -3.37 5.49
N GLY A 40 12.88 -3.70 4.29
CA GLY A 40 12.12 -4.92 4.05
C GLY A 40 10.61 -4.76 3.82
N LYS A 41 10.05 -3.54 3.80
CA LYS A 41 8.60 -3.29 3.61
C LYS A 41 8.04 -3.99 2.37
N SER A 42 8.53 -3.63 1.18
CA SER A 42 8.07 -4.22 -0.08
C SER A 42 8.33 -5.72 -0.16
N THR A 43 9.42 -6.23 0.47
CA THR A 43 9.69 -7.67 0.53
C THR A 43 8.65 -8.39 1.38
N THR A 44 8.26 -7.81 2.51
CA THR A 44 7.17 -8.32 3.37
C THR A 44 5.85 -8.32 2.60
N LEU A 45 5.47 -7.20 1.95
CA LEU A 45 4.27 -7.13 1.13
C LEU A 45 4.27 -8.18 0.01
N ARG A 46 5.40 -8.33 -0.71
CA ARG A 46 5.54 -9.33 -1.79
C ARG A 46 5.35 -10.77 -1.33
N ALA A 47 5.72 -11.10 -0.10
CA ALA A 47 5.39 -12.39 0.49
C ALA A 47 3.88 -12.49 0.78
N ILE A 48 3.28 -11.47 1.38
CA ILE A 48 1.86 -11.43 1.74
C ILE A 48 0.96 -11.55 0.49
N TYR A 49 1.27 -10.85 -0.62
CA TYR A 49 0.48 -10.95 -1.84
C TYR A 49 0.97 -12.01 -2.83
N ARG A 50 1.76 -12.99 -2.34
CA ARG A 50 2.16 -14.20 -3.06
C ARG A 50 3.06 -14.02 -4.28
N LEU A 51 3.69 -12.85 -4.44
CA LEU A 51 4.71 -12.65 -5.47
C LEU A 51 6.01 -13.36 -5.08
N ASN A 52 6.39 -13.32 -3.80
CA ASN A 52 7.50 -14.11 -3.25
C ASN A 52 6.97 -15.23 -2.37
N ARG A 53 6.97 -16.46 -2.90
CA ARG A 53 6.48 -17.65 -2.20
C ARG A 53 7.55 -18.38 -1.38
N LYS A 54 8.81 -17.90 -1.40
CA LYS A 54 9.91 -18.48 -0.62
C LYS A 54 10.08 -17.70 0.68
N TYR A 55 9.34 -18.09 1.69
CA TYR A 55 9.40 -17.53 3.03
C TYR A 55 9.22 -18.63 4.08
N SER A 56 9.52 -18.33 5.34
CA SER A 56 9.13 -19.10 6.52
C SER A 56 8.22 -18.26 7.42
N GLY A 57 7.46 -18.91 8.27
CA GLY A 57 6.42 -18.29 9.07
C GLY A 57 5.02 -18.66 8.55
N LEU A 58 4.01 -17.95 9.01
CA LEU A 58 2.61 -18.22 8.70
C LEU A 58 1.92 -16.95 8.23
N ILE A 59 1.15 -17.04 7.14
CA ILE A 59 0.27 -15.99 6.65
C ILE A 59 -1.15 -16.54 6.62
N MET A 60 -2.07 -15.86 7.29
CA MET A 60 -3.48 -16.24 7.39
C MET A 60 -4.39 -15.13 6.92
N TRP A 61 -5.46 -15.50 6.22
CA TRP A 61 -6.53 -14.65 5.76
C TRP A 61 -7.86 -15.15 6.33
N ASP A 62 -8.52 -14.30 7.15
CA ASP A 62 -9.73 -14.69 7.90
C ASP A 62 -9.55 -16.02 8.67
N GLY A 63 -8.38 -16.19 9.31
CA GLY A 63 -8.02 -17.39 10.07
C GLY A 63 -7.68 -18.63 9.24
N LYS A 64 -7.67 -18.54 7.89
CA LYS A 64 -7.26 -19.65 7.00
C LYS A 64 -5.82 -19.46 6.56
N ASP A 65 -5.04 -20.56 6.61
CA ASP A 65 -3.69 -20.58 6.04
C ASP A 65 -3.75 -20.21 4.55
N GLU A 66 -2.87 -19.30 4.12
CA GLU A 66 -2.85 -18.83 2.74
C GLU A 66 -2.67 -19.95 1.71
N HIS A 67 -1.97 -21.03 2.08
CA HIS A 67 -1.74 -22.18 1.21
C HIS A 67 -3.02 -22.97 0.89
N THR A 68 -4.06 -22.82 1.71
CA THR A 68 -5.37 -23.47 1.50
C THR A 68 -6.29 -22.67 0.58
N ILE A 69 -5.98 -21.40 0.32
CA ILE A 69 -6.78 -20.50 -0.50
C ILE A 69 -6.30 -20.58 -1.96
N THR A 70 -7.20 -20.86 -2.89
CA THR A 70 -6.85 -20.93 -4.31
C THR A 70 -6.40 -19.56 -4.84
N GLN A 71 -5.55 -19.55 -5.90
CA GLN A 71 -5.10 -18.29 -6.51
C GLN A 71 -6.27 -17.43 -7.01
N LYS A 72 -7.32 -18.06 -7.56
CA LYS A 72 -8.51 -17.36 -8.06
C LYS A 72 -9.31 -16.73 -6.93
N GLU A 73 -9.52 -17.46 -5.82
CA GLU A 73 -10.20 -16.95 -4.63
C GLU A 73 -9.44 -15.76 -4.03
N PHE A 74 -8.12 -15.91 -3.85
CA PHE A 74 -7.25 -14.86 -3.37
C PHE A 74 -7.33 -13.61 -4.26
N ALA A 75 -7.18 -13.80 -5.59
CA ALA A 75 -7.22 -12.69 -6.55
C ALA A 75 -8.59 -12.00 -6.67
N ARG A 76 -9.68 -12.57 -6.19
CA ARG A 76 -10.99 -11.91 -6.14
C ARG A 76 -11.16 -11.01 -4.91
N ARG A 77 -10.41 -11.28 -3.84
CA ARG A 77 -10.59 -10.64 -2.54
C ARG A 77 -9.48 -9.66 -2.20
N VAL A 78 -8.27 -9.89 -2.72
CA VAL A 78 -7.08 -9.08 -2.40
C VAL A 78 -6.59 -8.39 -3.67
N ALA A 79 -6.65 -7.07 -3.70
CA ALA A 79 -6.05 -6.27 -4.76
C ALA A 79 -4.72 -5.66 -4.33
N VAL A 80 -3.84 -5.46 -5.30
CA VAL A 80 -2.52 -4.88 -5.09
C VAL A 80 -2.32 -3.72 -6.06
N ALA A 81 -2.07 -2.53 -5.52
CA ALA A 81 -1.52 -1.41 -6.27
C ALA A 81 -0.04 -1.27 -5.92
N SER A 82 0.82 -1.75 -6.80
CA SER A 82 2.27 -1.68 -6.68
C SER A 82 2.85 -0.85 -7.81
N GLN A 83 4.06 -0.36 -7.62
CA GLN A 83 4.80 0.33 -8.67
C GLN A 83 4.97 -0.60 -9.88
N PHE A 84 4.51 -0.14 -11.04
CA PHE A 84 4.55 -0.92 -12.27
C PHE A 84 5.86 -0.68 -13.02
N ASN A 85 6.52 -1.78 -13.38
CA ASN A 85 7.53 -1.78 -14.43
C ASN A 85 6.82 -1.97 -15.77
N ASP A 86 7.19 -1.23 -16.77
CA ASP A 86 6.65 -1.08 -18.12
C ASP A 86 5.70 -2.19 -18.62
N ILE A 87 4.49 -1.79 -18.97
CA ILE A 87 3.60 -2.63 -19.80
C ILE A 87 4.17 -2.58 -21.21
N ALA A 88 4.65 -3.73 -21.71
CA ALA A 88 5.34 -3.85 -22.99
C ALA A 88 4.40 -3.70 -24.21
N PHE A 89 3.10 -3.50 -23.99
CA PHE A 89 2.07 -3.39 -25.04
C PHE A 89 1.36 -2.05 -24.97
N ASP A 90 0.87 -1.58 -26.12
CA ASP A 90 0.15 -0.31 -26.26
C ASP A 90 -1.33 -0.50 -25.88
N PHE A 91 -1.61 -0.59 -24.57
CA PHE A 91 -2.97 -0.63 -24.03
C PHE A 91 -3.49 0.76 -23.74
N THR A 92 -4.80 0.95 -23.94
CA THR A 92 -5.51 2.13 -23.44
C THR A 92 -5.63 2.09 -21.91
N VAL A 93 -5.85 3.24 -21.31
CA VAL A 93 -6.11 3.37 -19.87
C VAL A 93 -7.27 2.47 -19.43
N ARG A 94 -8.36 2.47 -20.18
CA ARG A 94 -9.54 1.61 -19.93
C ARG A 94 -9.18 0.13 -19.95
N GLU A 95 -8.41 -0.32 -20.92
CA GLU A 95 -7.97 -1.73 -21.01
C GLU A 95 -7.11 -2.14 -19.83
N VAL A 96 -6.21 -1.26 -19.37
CA VAL A 96 -5.39 -1.52 -18.16
C VAL A 96 -6.28 -1.67 -16.92
N VAL A 97 -7.29 -0.82 -16.76
CA VAL A 97 -8.20 -0.91 -15.60
C VAL A 97 -9.10 -2.15 -15.72
N LEU A 98 -9.53 -2.52 -16.92
CA LEU A 98 -10.31 -3.72 -17.17
C LEU A 98 -9.57 -5.01 -16.79
N MET A 99 -8.23 -5.04 -16.85
CA MET A 99 -7.45 -6.17 -16.35
C MET A 99 -7.71 -6.46 -14.85
N GLY A 100 -8.15 -5.46 -14.07
CA GLY A 100 -8.61 -5.66 -12.69
C GLY A 100 -9.83 -6.58 -12.58
N ARG A 101 -10.62 -6.73 -13.65
CA ARG A 101 -11.77 -7.64 -13.67
C ARG A 101 -11.42 -9.10 -13.98
N ALA A 102 -10.19 -9.38 -14.44
CA ALA A 102 -9.76 -10.72 -14.84
C ALA A 102 -10.08 -11.84 -13.81
N PRO A 103 -9.95 -11.67 -12.48
CA PRO A 103 -10.32 -12.71 -11.52
C PRO A 103 -11.80 -13.07 -11.50
N HIS A 104 -12.67 -12.16 -11.95
CA HIS A 104 -14.12 -12.32 -11.98
C HIS A 104 -14.60 -12.89 -13.31
N MET A 105 -13.80 -12.76 -14.35
CA MET A 105 -14.10 -13.25 -15.70
C MET A 105 -13.80 -14.74 -15.83
N GLY A 106 -14.54 -15.43 -16.70
CA GLY A 106 -14.22 -16.79 -17.13
C GLY A 106 -13.16 -16.79 -18.24
N MET A 107 -12.53 -17.94 -18.47
CA MET A 107 -11.41 -18.06 -19.43
C MET A 107 -11.82 -17.73 -20.89
N LEU A 108 -13.13 -17.82 -21.23
CA LEU A 108 -13.68 -17.57 -22.56
C LEU A 108 -14.84 -16.55 -22.54
N THR A 109 -15.09 -15.88 -21.42
CA THR A 109 -16.15 -14.88 -21.33
C THR A 109 -15.63 -13.52 -21.76
N ARG A 110 -16.41 -12.82 -22.56
CA ARG A 110 -16.20 -11.40 -22.87
C ARG A 110 -16.55 -10.54 -21.65
N GLU A 111 -16.04 -9.32 -21.62
CA GLU A 111 -16.45 -8.29 -20.67
C GLU A 111 -17.96 -8.08 -20.73
N THR A 112 -18.58 -7.84 -19.60
CA THR A 112 -20.00 -7.51 -19.47
C THR A 112 -20.19 -6.00 -19.33
N ASP A 113 -21.42 -5.51 -19.55
CA ASP A 113 -21.76 -4.11 -19.31
C ASP A 113 -21.46 -3.70 -17.86
N SER A 114 -21.67 -4.61 -16.90
CA SER A 114 -21.31 -4.39 -15.49
C SER A 114 -19.80 -4.24 -15.29
N ASP A 115 -18.95 -4.96 -16.02
CA ASP A 115 -17.50 -4.78 -15.92
C ASP A 115 -17.08 -3.42 -16.47
N GLN A 116 -17.73 -2.96 -17.54
CA GLN A 116 -17.48 -1.63 -18.12
C GLN A 116 -17.90 -0.51 -17.16
N GLU A 117 -19.04 -0.63 -16.49
CA GLU A 117 -19.48 0.32 -15.45
C GLU A 117 -18.51 0.38 -14.28
N ILE A 118 -18.01 -0.78 -13.81
CA ILE A 118 -17.01 -0.85 -12.74
C ILE A 118 -15.72 -0.17 -13.15
N VAL A 119 -15.27 -0.37 -14.38
CA VAL A 119 -14.07 0.30 -14.93
C VAL A 119 -14.27 1.81 -14.98
N ALA A 120 -15.40 2.29 -15.48
CA ALA A 120 -15.71 3.72 -15.54
C ALA A 120 -15.72 4.34 -14.12
N GLN A 121 -16.43 3.74 -13.17
CA GLN A 121 -16.47 4.18 -11.77
C GLN A 121 -15.06 4.21 -11.14
N SER A 122 -14.24 3.19 -11.41
CA SER A 122 -12.88 3.13 -10.87
C SER A 122 -11.97 4.21 -11.44
N LEU A 123 -12.16 4.59 -12.70
CA LEU A 123 -11.45 5.70 -13.35
C LEU A 123 -11.91 7.06 -12.79
N ASP A 124 -13.20 7.24 -12.55
CA ASP A 124 -13.74 8.45 -11.92
C ASP A 124 -13.18 8.67 -10.51
N MET A 125 -13.11 7.61 -9.70
CA MET A 125 -12.57 7.70 -8.33
C MET A 125 -11.13 8.24 -8.27
N VAL A 126 -10.34 8.02 -9.32
CA VAL A 126 -8.94 8.46 -9.40
C VAL A 126 -8.73 9.67 -10.33
N ASP A 127 -9.81 10.30 -10.79
CA ASP A 127 -9.79 11.45 -11.71
C ASP A 127 -9.02 11.14 -13.02
N MET A 128 -9.31 9.96 -13.61
CA MET A 128 -8.67 9.50 -14.85
C MET A 128 -9.67 9.14 -15.97
N ALA A 129 -10.97 9.39 -15.78
CA ALA A 129 -12.00 9.03 -16.77
C ALA A 129 -11.78 9.72 -18.13
N HIS A 130 -11.33 10.97 -18.12
CA HIS A 130 -11.04 11.75 -19.33
C HIS A 130 -9.84 11.24 -20.15
N PHE A 131 -9.06 10.30 -19.61
CA PHE A 131 -7.95 9.62 -20.31
C PHE A 131 -8.30 8.19 -20.75
N SER A 132 -9.55 7.75 -20.62
CA SER A 132 -9.99 6.36 -20.82
C SER A 132 -9.43 5.72 -22.11
N ASP A 133 -9.50 6.43 -23.23
CA ASP A 133 -9.08 5.93 -24.54
C ASP A 133 -7.62 6.27 -24.89
N ARG A 134 -6.92 6.97 -23.99
CA ARG A 134 -5.52 7.33 -24.21
C ARG A 134 -4.61 6.13 -23.99
N SER A 135 -3.51 6.05 -24.76
CA SER A 135 -2.45 5.05 -24.52
C SER A 135 -1.85 5.21 -23.13
N PHE A 136 -1.84 4.13 -22.34
CA PHE A 136 -1.23 4.09 -21.00
C PHE A 136 0.26 4.43 -21.04
N ALA A 137 0.97 4.04 -22.11
CA ALA A 137 2.39 4.32 -22.27
C ALA A 137 2.68 5.83 -22.31
N SER A 138 1.76 6.64 -22.84
CA SER A 138 1.91 8.09 -23.00
C SER A 138 1.67 8.90 -21.71
N LEU A 139 1.22 8.25 -20.63
CA LEU A 139 0.92 8.90 -19.36
C LEU A 139 2.21 9.25 -18.58
N SER A 140 2.14 10.34 -17.80
CA SER A 140 3.15 10.65 -16.78
C SER A 140 3.20 9.57 -15.67
N GLY A 141 4.28 9.54 -14.90
CA GLY A 141 4.41 8.56 -13.80
C GLY A 141 3.26 8.63 -12.79
N GLY A 142 2.83 9.85 -12.44
CA GLY A 142 1.70 10.05 -11.52
C GLY A 142 0.36 9.61 -12.10
N GLU A 143 0.09 9.87 -13.37
CA GLU A 143 -1.11 9.38 -14.06
C GLU A 143 -1.11 7.85 -14.13
N LYS A 144 0.02 7.24 -14.48
CA LYS A 144 0.18 5.77 -14.46
C LYS A 144 -0.15 5.18 -13.09
N GLN A 145 0.36 5.78 -12.02
CA GLN A 145 0.10 5.30 -10.65
C GLN A 145 -1.40 5.36 -10.30
N ARG A 146 -2.10 6.42 -10.69
CA ARG A 146 -3.57 6.53 -10.50
C ARG A 146 -4.32 5.45 -11.30
N VAL A 147 -3.94 5.18 -12.55
CA VAL A 147 -4.54 4.11 -13.35
C VAL A 147 -4.29 2.73 -12.71
N ILE A 148 -3.12 2.49 -12.10
CA ILE A 148 -2.83 1.26 -11.37
C ILE A 148 -3.71 1.13 -10.12
N LEU A 149 -3.96 2.24 -9.41
CA LEU A 149 -4.92 2.24 -8.31
C LEU A 149 -6.33 1.93 -8.84
N ALA A 150 -6.80 2.59 -9.91
CA ALA A 150 -8.10 2.30 -10.53
C ALA A 150 -8.23 0.81 -10.92
N ARG A 151 -7.18 0.20 -11.47
CA ARG A 151 -7.16 -1.23 -11.76
C ARG A 151 -7.36 -2.09 -10.51
N ALA A 152 -6.72 -1.73 -9.41
CA ALA A 152 -6.89 -2.43 -8.14
C ALA A 152 -8.33 -2.25 -7.60
N LEU A 153 -8.90 -1.05 -7.72
CA LEU A 153 -10.28 -0.75 -7.33
C LEU A 153 -11.32 -1.48 -8.19
N ALA A 154 -11.07 -1.60 -9.51
CA ALA A 154 -11.94 -2.32 -10.43
C ALA A 154 -12.09 -3.82 -10.06
N GLN A 155 -11.16 -4.38 -9.31
CA GLN A 155 -11.26 -5.74 -8.77
C GLN A 155 -12.36 -5.87 -7.70
N LYS A 156 -12.86 -4.75 -7.13
CA LYS A 156 -13.78 -4.71 -5.96
C LYS A 156 -13.26 -5.56 -4.80
N PRO A 157 -12.08 -5.26 -4.27
CA PRO A 157 -11.42 -6.08 -3.26
C PRO A 157 -12.08 -5.92 -1.88
N GLU A 158 -11.88 -6.92 -1.02
CA GLU A 158 -12.14 -6.85 0.42
C GLU A 158 -10.90 -6.38 1.20
N PHE A 159 -9.72 -6.49 0.59
CA PHE A 159 -8.43 -6.09 1.14
C PHE A 159 -7.57 -5.42 0.07
N LEU A 160 -7.02 -4.26 0.38
CA LEU A 160 -6.16 -3.51 -0.53
C LEU A 160 -4.71 -3.48 0.00
N ILE A 161 -3.75 -3.84 -0.85
CA ILE A 161 -2.32 -3.71 -0.56
C ILE A 161 -1.76 -2.60 -1.43
N LEU A 162 -1.08 -1.64 -0.79
CA LEU A 162 -0.45 -0.50 -1.43
C LEU A 162 1.07 -0.57 -1.21
N ASP A 163 1.83 -0.89 -2.27
CA ASP A 163 3.30 -0.93 -2.19
C ASP A 163 3.87 0.38 -2.75
N GLU A 164 4.20 1.31 -1.85
CA GLU A 164 4.72 2.65 -2.14
C GLU A 164 3.79 3.48 -3.05
N PRO A 165 2.49 3.63 -2.69
CA PRO A 165 1.48 4.21 -3.57
C PRO A 165 1.67 5.70 -3.85
N THR A 166 2.51 6.37 -3.09
CA THR A 166 2.74 7.83 -3.16
C THR A 166 4.01 8.21 -3.93
N ASN A 167 4.80 7.24 -4.37
CA ASN A 167 6.03 7.51 -5.11
C ASN A 167 5.73 8.16 -6.46
N HIS A 168 6.52 9.16 -6.82
CA HIS A 168 6.42 9.92 -8.08
C HIS A 168 5.12 10.72 -8.25
N LEU A 169 4.29 10.83 -7.22
CA LEU A 169 3.11 11.68 -7.18
C LEU A 169 3.46 13.06 -6.61
N ASP A 170 2.82 14.11 -7.11
CA ASP A 170 2.77 15.38 -6.42
C ASP A 170 1.90 15.28 -5.15
N ILE A 171 2.01 16.27 -4.27
CA ILE A 171 1.39 16.23 -2.94
C ILE A 171 -0.13 16.10 -2.99
N LYS A 172 -0.79 16.72 -3.99
CA LYS A 172 -2.23 16.62 -4.19
C LYS A 172 -2.64 15.16 -4.45
N HIS A 173 -1.96 14.51 -5.37
CA HIS A 173 -2.29 13.14 -5.76
C HIS A 173 -1.87 12.10 -4.70
N GLN A 174 -0.82 12.38 -3.92
CA GLN A 174 -0.47 11.57 -2.75
C GLN A 174 -1.61 11.55 -1.73
N LEU A 175 -2.11 12.75 -1.37
CA LEU A 175 -3.23 12.88 -0.44
C LEU A 175 -4.50 12.21 -0.98
N GLN A 176 -4.83 12.44 -2.25
CA GLN A 176 -5.99 11.81 -2.89
C GLN A 176 -5.90 10.27 -2.87
N THR A 177 -4.74 9.70 -3.17
CA THR A 177 -4.53 8.24 -3.17
C THR A 177 -4.81 7.64 -1.80
N LEU A 178 -4.30 8.25 -0.74
CA LEU A 178 -4.52 7.76 0.62
C LEU A 178 -5.94 8.02 1.12
N ALA A 179 -6.54 9.16 0.75
CA ALA A 179 -7.94 9.46 1.04
C ALA A 179 -8.88 8.43 0.39
N ILE A 180 -8.70 8.12 -0.90
CA ILE A 180 -9.46 7.07 -1.58
C ILE A 180 -9.33 5.74 -0.83
N ALA A 181 -8.11 5.32 -0.46
CA ALA A 181 -7.90 4.07 0.26
C ALA A 181 -8.62 4.06 1.63
N ARG A 182 -8.64 5.20 2.34
CA ARG A 182 -9.34 5.37 3.62
C ARG A 182 -10.86 5.32 3.45
N ASP A 183 -11.38 6.02 2.46
CA ASP A 183 -12.82 6.19 2.23
C ASP A 183 -13.49 4.90 1.71
N LEU A 184 -12.72 3.96 1.17
CA LEU A 184 -13.22 2.64 0.78
C LEU A 184 -13.79 1.85 1.97
N GLY A 185 -13.33 2.10 3.20
CA GLY A 185 -13.77 1.39 4.40
C GLY A 185 -13.43 -0.11 4.40
N ILE A 186 -12.55 -0.56 3.54
CA ILE A 186 -12.03 -1.94 3.49
C ILE A 186 -10.69 -2.03 4.22
N SER A 187 -10.26 -3.26 4.54
CA SER A 187 -8.94 -3.46 5.14
C SER A 187 -7.83 -3.06 4.18
N CYS A 188 -6.84 -2.32 4.65
CA CYS A 188 -5.73 -1.83 3.84
C CYS A 188 -4.39 -2.00 4.55
N LEU A 189 -3.37 -2.45 3.80
CA LEU A 189 -1.97 -2.49 4.26
C LEU A 189 -1.10 -1.73 3.27
N ALA A 190 -0.46 -0.64 3.72
CA ALA A 190 0.34 0.20 2.86
C ALA A 190 1.80 0.32 3.33
N ALA A 191 2.76 0.16 2.41
CA ALA A 191 4.14 0.60 2.64
C ALA A 191 4.23 2.10 2.34
N LEU A 192 4.55 2.89 3.34
CA LEU A 192 4.60 4.35 3.27
C LEU A 192 5.99 4.85 3.67
N HIS A 193 6.37 6.03 3.15
CA HIS A 193 7.63 6.68 3.46
C HIS A 193 7.45 7.96 4.28
N ASP A 194 6.36 8.67 4.05
CA ASP A 194 6.07 9.94 4.73
C ASP A 194 5.34 9.70 6.05
N LEU A 195 6.01 10.03 7.15
CA LEU A 195 5.51 9.83 8.51
C LEU A 195 4.33 10.75 8.83
N ALA A 196 4.40 12.01 8.37
CA ALA A 196 3.32 12.98 8.61
C ALA A 196 2.08 12.60 7.82
N MET A 197 2.25 12.19 6.56
CA MET A 197 1.14 11.73 5.73
C MET A 197 0.52 10.43 6.28
N ALA A 198 1.34 9.45 6.68
CA ALA A 198 0.85 8.23 7.32
C ALA A 198 -0.01 8.55 8.54
N SER A 199 0.41 9.51 9.38
CA SER A 199 -0.30 9.86 10.61
C SER A 199 -1.72 10.39 10.40
N ARG A 200 -2.07 10.86 9.20
CA ARG A 200 -3.40 11.38 8.87
C ARG A 200 -4.37 10.30 8.36
N PHE A 201 -3.84 9.24 7.77
CA PHE A 201 -4.67 8.29 7.02
C PHE A 201 -4.74 6.91 7.64
N VAL A 202 -3.71 6.48 8.38
CA VAL A 202 -3.69 5.11 8.91
C VAL A 202 -4.08 5.06 10.39
N ASP A 203 -4.71 3.96 10.78
CA ASP A 203 -5.15 3.73 12.16
C ASP A 203 -3.97 3.27 13.03
N ARG A 204 -3.11 2.42 12.46
CA ARG A 204 -2.00 1.79 13.15
C ARG A 204 -0.81 1.64 12.22
N VAL A 205 0.39 1.63 12.81
CA VAL A 205 1.62 1.43 12.05
C VAL A 205 2.49 0.32 12.62
N TYR A 206 3.25 -0.29 11.72
CA TYR A 206 4.39 -1.14 12.02
C TYR A 206 5.66 -0.42 11.56
N LEU A 207 6.52 -0.06 12.51
CA LEU A 207 7.79 0.59 12.22
C LEU A 207 8.88 -0.47 12.05
N MET A 208 9.50 -0.49 10.87
CA MET A 208 10.50 -1.48 10.50
C MET A 208 11.91 -0.90 10.44
N LYS A 209 12.88 -1.67 10.91
CA LYS A 209 14.32 -1.43 10.78
C LYS A 209 15.04 -2.73 10.47
N ALA A 210 15.93 -2.74 9.48
CA ALA A 210 16.79 -3.87 9.15
C ALA A 210 16.09 -5.24 9.10
N GLY A 211 14.91 -5.29 8.47
CA GLY A 211 14.14 -6.52 8.25
C GLY A 211 13.21 -6.94 9.38
N SER A 212 13.14 -6.20 10.47
CA SER A 212 12.32 -6.53 11.65
C SER A 212 11.39 -5.39 12.04
N VAL A 213 10.27 -5.70 12.69
CA VAL A 213 9.40 -4.73 13.35
C VAL A 213 10.02 -4.32 14.67
N VAL A 214 10.25 -3.02 14.87
CA VAL A 214 10.83 -2.46 16.11
C VAL A 214 9.77 -1.82 17.00
N ALA A 215 8.63 -1.39 16.42
CA ALA A 215 7.50 -0.87 17.16
C ALA A 215 6.21 -1.05 16.35
N SER A 216 5.07 -1.16 17.04
CA SER A 216 3.74 -1.18 16.43
C SER A 216 2.71 -0.59 17.39
N GLY A 217 1.68 0.03 16.83
CA GLY A 217 0.60 0.66 17.60
C GLY A 217 -0.02 1.85 16.87
N PRO A 218 -0.88 2.63 17.54
CA PRO A 218 -1.39 3.89 17.03
C PRO A 218 -0.24 4.81 16.60
N VAL A 219 -0.45 5.57 15.52
CA VAL A 219 0.64 6.35 14.90
C VAL A 219 1.28 7.32 15.89
N GLY A 220 0.47 8.02 16.70
CA GLY A 220 0.97 9.00 17.68
C GLY A 220 1.83 8.39 18.79
N GLU A 221 1.68 7.09 19.08
CA GLU A 221 2.48 6.38 20.08
C GLU A 221 3.77 5.81 19.48
N VAL A 222 3.74 5.50 18.18
CA VAL A 222 4.88 4.87 17.50
C VAL A 222 5.81 5.90 16.87
N VAL A 223 5.29 6.96 16.28
CA VAL A 223 6.09 7.99 15.61
C VAL A 223 6.50 9.04 16.63
N THR A 224 7.60 8.80 17.32
CA THR A 224 8.21 9.72 18.29
C THR A 224 9.59 10.19 17.84
N SER A 225 10.09 11.29 18.40
CA SER A 225 11.42 11.83 18.09
C SER A 225 12.54 10.78 18.31
N GLU A 226 12.44 10.03 19.42
CA GLU A 226 13.41 9.00 19.81
C GLU A 226 13.42 7.85 18.80
N ARG A 227 12.23 7.35 18.39
CA ARG A 227 12.12 6.28 17.41
C ARG A 227 12.52 6.70 16.00
N ILE A 228 12.25 7.95 15.63
CA ILE A 228 12.73 8.50 14.36
C ILE A 228 14.26 8.52 14.36
N HIS A 229 14.88 8.97 15.46
CA HIS A 229 16.34 8.93 15.60
C HIS A 229 16.87 7.50 15.53
N GLU A 230 16.28 6.58 16.31
CA GLU A 230 16.67 5.16 16.30
C GLU A 230 16.58 4.52 14.92
N VAL A 231 15.49 4.73 14.17
CA VAL A 231 15.18 4.00 12.95
C VAL A 231 15.79 4.64 11.71
N TYR A 232 15.75 5.97 11.62
CA TYR A 232 16.17 6.72 10.43
C TYR A 232 17.54 7.40 10.57
N ASP A 233 18.13 7.37 11.79
CA ASP A 233 19.41 8.03 12.10
C ASP A 233 19.38 9.56 11.83
N VAL A 234 18.24 10.19 12.13
CA VAL A 234 18.04 11.64 12.01
C VAL A 234 17.41 12.20 13.28
N GLU A 235 17.76 13.44 13.63
CA GLU A 235 17.07 14.17 14.70
C GLU A 235 15.76 14.74 14.14
N ALA A 236 14.67 14.53 14.86
CA ALA A 236 13.36 15.06 14.49
C ALA A 236 12.63 15.61 15.73
N ARG A 237 11.74 16.57 15.49
CA ARG A 237 10.73 17.00 16.45
C ARG A 237 9.36 16.58 15.92
N VAL A 238 8.62 15.86 16.73
CA VAL A 238 7.25 15.41 16.44
C VAL A 238 6.29 16.19 17.32
N THR A 239 5.28 16.78 16.72
CA THR A 239 4.19 17.52 17.41
C THR A 239 2.86 17.20 16.76
N PRO A 240 1.73 17.31 17.47
CA PRO A 240 0.40 17.28 16.85
C PRO A 240 0.30 18.31 15.72
N ALA A 241 -0.44 18.00 14.65
CA ALA A 241 -0.50 18.82 13.44
C ALA A 241 -1.34 20.10 13.57
N GLY A 242 -2.03 20.31 14.70
CA GLY A 242 -2.81 21.51 14.96
C GLY A 242 -3.44 21.46 16.36
N PRO A 243 -4.04 22.55 16.83
CA PRO A 243 -4.84 22.53 18.04
C PRO A 243 -6.09 21.66 17.84
N ALA A 244 -6.52 20.98 18.91
CA ALA A 244 -7.72 20.15 18.88
C ALA A 244 -8.94 20.97 18.41
N GLY A 245 -9.64 20.46 17.37
CA GLY A 245 -10.83 21.12 16.80
C GLY A 245 -10.58 22.04 15.60
N ASP A 246 -9.35 22.07 15.07
CA ASP A 246 -9.04 22.72 13.79
C ASP A 246 -9.24 21.72 12.63
N ASP A 247 -9.48 22.22 11.39
CA ASP A 247 -9.54 21.40 10.16
C ASP A 247 -8.25 20.62 9.89
N TRP A 248 -7.16 20.93 10.62
CA TRP A 248 -5.88 20.24 10.63
C TRP A 248 -5.78 19.15 11.71
N ASP A 249 -6.87 18.93 12.47
CA ASP A 249 -6.93 17.94 13.54
C ASP A 249 -6.73 16.51 12.97
N GLY A 250 -5.92 15.71 13.66
CA GLY A 250 -5.74 14.28 13.32
C GLY A 250 -4.48 13.95 12.53
N GLY A 251 -3.35 14.55 12.84
CA GLY A 251 -2.06 14.12 12.27
C GLY A 251 -0.88 14.59 13.09
N LEU A 252 0.32 14.29 12.60
CA LEU A 252 1.59 14.71 13.18
C LEU A 252 2.31 15.67 12.24
N THR A 253 2.97 16.67 12.81
CA THR A 253 4.00 17.45 12.15
C THR A 253 5.35 16.89 12.53
N VAL A 254 6.17 16.57 11.53
CA VAL A 254 7.52 16.04 11.74
C VAL A 254 8.52 17.02 11.13
N ALA A 255 9.28 17.69 11.98
CA ALA A 255 10.34 18.60 11.56
C ALA A 255 11.71 17.93 11.76
N TYR A 256 12.47 17.82 10.68
CA TYR A 256 13.80 17.21 10.71
C TYR A 256 14.88 18.26 10.90
N ARG A 257 15.88 17.94 11.72
CA ARG A 257 17.09 18.75 11.84
C ARG A 257 18.13 18.25 10.85
N TYR A 258 18.68 19.16 10.06
CA TYR A 258 19.79 18.84 9.17
C TYR A 258 21.02 18.46 10.04
N PRO A 259 21.64 17.30 9.82
CA PRO A 259 22.83 16.94 10.57
C PRO A 259 23.92 17.98 10.31
N GLN A 260 24.41 18.62 11.38
CA GLN A 260 25.55 19.50 11.27
C GLN A 260 26.73 18.67 10.75
N ARG A 261 27.37 19.11 9.68
CA ARG A 261 28.58 18.47 9.18
C ARG A 261 29.55 18.33 10.35
N VAL A 262 29.89 17.09 10.69
CA VAL A 262 31.05 16.83 11.54
C VAL A 262 32.24 17.43 10.79
N ARG A 263 32.84 18.48 11.38
CA ARG A 263 34.05 19.13 10.87
C ARG A 263 35.25 18.24 11.10
#